data_9e3cd5e9fd420a4090bb6e633c8213ce
#
_entry.id   9e3cd5e9fd420a4090bb6e633c8213ce
#
_cell.length_a   1.000
_cell.length_b   1.000
_cell.length_c   1.000
_cell.angle_alpha   90.00
_cell.angle_beta   90.00
_cell.angle_gamma   90.00
#
_symmetry.space_group_name_H-M   'P 1'
#
loop_
_entity.id
_entity.type
_entity.pdbx_description
1 polymer ?
#
loop_
_entity_poly.entity_id
_entity_poly.type
_entity_poly.pdbx_seq_one_letter_code
_entity_poly.pdbx_strand_id
1 'polypeptide(L)'
;MKTLYFLGGLPRSGSTLLGSLLNQHSEIYVSPTSPLGDVVSGIEKIFNEVDIQFTFDRKEVSYNVYSSVLANFYNHIPKPVILDKHRFWGKNLDTVQMFLSNKPKIVATYRSIPEVLTSYISLIERTQHENNFIDEHLRKDNLPITNNNRAEYIWRYYVAPSYESMIYGITKYPEWVHLVEYNNLVKNPQEELNKVYEFLEIPSHTNTFHNIENACGEQKDEEWGLKGLHDIRPNLSKISQNPIDVIGKENVKIYSKFDL
;
A
#
# COMPACT_ATOMS: atom_id res chain seq x y z
N MET A 1 6.73 -19.52 15.60
CA MET A 1 5.92 -18.29 15.69
C MET A 1 6.11 -17.56 14.38
N LYS A 2 5.06 -16.96 13.81
CA LYS A 2 5.18 -16.18 12.57
C LYS A 2 5.67 -14.77 12.87
N THR A 3 6.51 -14.23 11.99
CA THR A 3 6.92 -12.83 12.05
C THR A 3 5.98 -12.03 11.15
N LEU A 4 5.31 -11.02 11.70
CA LEU A 4 4.41 -10.13 10.96
C LEU A 4 5.12 -8.80 10.71
N TYR A 5 5.28 -8.48 9.45
CA TYR A 5 5.75 -7.20 8.92
C TYR A 5 4.67 -6.61 8.00
N PHE A 6 4.91 -5.43 7.47
CA PHE A 6 3.91 -4.66 6.74
C PHE A 6 4.44 -4.17 5.39
N LEU A 7 3.55 -4.14 4.40
CA LEU A 7 3.78 -3.52 3.11
C LEU A 7 2.79 -2.36 2.94
N GLY A 8 3.31 -1.15 2.85
CA GLY A 8 2.53 0.08 2.73
C GLY A 8 2.93 0.93 1.53
N GLY A 9 2.65 2.22 1.63
CA GLY A 9 3.06 3.22 0.65
C GLY A 9 1.94 3.76 -0.21
N LEU A 10 2.31 4.41 -1.31
CA LEU A 10 1.36 5.08 -2.20
C LEU A 10 0.64 4.08 -3.12
N PRO A 11 -0.60 4.37 -3.51
CA PRO A 11 -1.23 3.63 -4.60
C PRO A 11 -0.44 3.88 -5.90
N ARG A 12 -0.46 2.91 -6.83
CA ARG A 12 0.25 2.99 -8.13
C ARG A 12 1.76 3.19 -8.04
N SER A 13 2.36 2.93 -6.90
CA SER A 13 3.81 3.01 -6.66
C SER A 13 4.53 1.66 -6.75
N GLY A 14 3.86 0.61 -7.24
CA GLY A 14 4.46 -0.70 -7.47
C GLY A 14 4.37 -1.68 -6.31
N SER A 15 3.52 -1.46 -5.31
CA SER A 15 3.37 -2.37 -4.17
C SER A 15 2.95 -3.80 -4.57
N THR A 16 2.11 -3.94 -5.60
CA THR A 16 1.74 -5.27 -6.13
C THR A 16 2.93 -5.96 -6.80
N LEU A 17 3.72 -5.22 -7.57
CA LEU A 17 4.96 -5.72 -8.16
C LEU A 17 5.96 -6.15 -7.09
N LEU A 18 6.24 -5.28 -6.13
CA LEU A 18 7.16 -5.60 -5.03
C LEU A 18 6.68 -6.82 -4.24
N GLY A 19 5.38 -6.89 -3.91
CA GLY A 19 4.80 -8.03 -3.22
C GLY A 19 4.96 -9.33 -4.01
N SER A 20 4.75 -9.30 -5.33
CA SER A 20 4.93 -10.48 -6.19
C SER A 20 6.40 -10.92 -6.28
N LEU A 21 7.33 -9.98 -6.34
CA LEU A 21 8.76 -10.29 -6.30
C LEU A 21 9.18 -10.89 -4.94
N LEU A 22 8.71 -10.33 -3.83
CA LEU A 22 8.97 -10.88 -2.49
C LEU A 22 8.33 -12.25 -2.28
N ASN A 23 7.17 -12.53 -2.87
CA ASN A 23 6.51 -13.84 -2.81
C ASN A 23 7.30 -14.98 -3.51
N GLN A 24 8.31 -14.66 -4.34
CA GLN A 24 9.23 -15.66 -4.89
C GLN A 24 10.11 -16.29 -3.80
N HIS A 25 10.34 -15.60 -2.69
CA HIS A 25 11.08 -16.13 -1.55
C HIS A 25 10.29 -17.25 -0.85
N SER A 26 10.94 -18.37 -0.55
CA SER A 26 10.28 -19.56 0.02
C SER A 26 9.63 -19.29 1.39
N GLU A 27 10.20 -18.39 2.18
CA GLU A 27 9.76 -18.10 3.54
C GLU A 27 8.80 -16.89 3.64
N ILE A 28 8.67 -16.07 2.60
CA ILE A 28 7.87 -14.84 2.62
C ILE A 28 6.49 -15.08 2.00
N TYR A 29 5.46 -14.61 2.67
CA TYR A 29 4.13 -14.40 2.11
C TYR A 29 3.77 -12.92 2.16
N VAL A 30 3.50 -12.32 1.03
CA VAL A 30 2.90 -10.98 0.94
C VAL A 30 1.44 -11.14 0.58
N SER A 31 0.56 -10.57 1.40
CA SER A 31 -0.88 -10.65 1.17
C SER A 31 -1.32 -9.80 -0.04
N PRO A 32 -2.49 -10.09 -0.65
CA PRO A 32 -3.24 -9.06 -1.36
C PRO A 32 -3.56 -7.90 -0.41
N THR A 33 -4.20 -6.84 -0.90
CA THR A 33 -4.68 -5.78 0.00
C THR A 33 -5.58 -6.40 1.06
N SER A 34 -5.15 -6.30 2.31
CA SER A 34 -5.74 -6.98 3.46
C SER A 34 -6.63 -6.04 4.25
N PRO A 35 -7.70 -6.53 4.89
CA PRO A 35 -8.50 -5.74 5.82
C PRO A 35 -7.87 -5.63 7.23
N LEU A 36 -6.70 -6.23 7.49
CA LEU A 36 -6.13 -6.27 8.84
C LEU A 36 -5.89 -4.87 9.43
N GLY A 37 -5.41 -3.93 8.60
CA GLY A 37 -5.23 -2.54 9.04
C GLY A 37 -6.55 -1.87 9.45
N ASP A 38 -7.63 -2.14 8.71
CA ASP A 38 -8.97 -1.62 9.03
C ASP A 38 -9.54 -2.29 10.30
N VAL A 39 -9.29 -3.60 10.48
CA VAL A 39 -9.69 -4.33 11.70
C VAL A 39 -8.99 -3.73 12.92
N VAL A 40 -7.67 -3.49 12.85
CA VAL A 40 -6.90 -2.85 13.93
C VAL A 40 -7.46 -1.47 14.27
N SER A 41 -7.67 -0.62 13.26
CA SER A 41 -8.26 0.72 13.44
C SER A 41 -9.69 0.65 13.98
N GLY A 42 -10.48 -0.32 13.54
CA GLY A 42 -11.86 -0.54 14.02
C GLY A 42 -11.91 -0.94 15.49
N ILE A 43 -11.02 -1.82 15.91
CA ILE A 43 -10.88 -2.20 17.33
C ILE A 43 -10.52 -0.97 18.16
N GLU A 44 -9.54 -0.18 17.71
CA GLU A 44 -9.12 1.05 18.38
C GLU A 44 -10.29 2.02 18.55
N LYS A 45 -11.06 2.24 17.49
CA LYS A 45 -12.26 3.09 17.53
C LYS A 45 -13.27 2.57 18.57
N ILE A 46 -13.58 1.28 18.56
CA ILE A 46 -14.50 0.67 19.53
C ILE A 46 -14.04 0.91 20.96
N PHE A 47 -12.75 0.66 21.25
CA PHE A 47 -12.22 0.85 22.60
C PHE A 47 -12.14 2.31 23.05
N ASN A 48 -12.04 3.28 22.12
CA ASN A 48 -11.94 4.71 22.43
C ASN A 48 -13.28 5.43 22.47
N GLU A 49 -14.23 5.06 21.62
CA GLU A 49 -15.49 5.79 21.44
C GLU A 49 -16.66 5.22 22.25
N VAL A 50 -16.57 3.96 22.70
CA VAL A 50 -17.66 3.35 23.46
C VAL A 50 -17.46 3.66 24.94
N ASP A 51 -18.37 4.45 25.49
CA ASP A 51 -18.45 4.72 26.96
C ASP A 51 -19.00 3.49 27.70
N ILE A 52 -18.30 2.38 27.55
CA ILE A 52 -18.62 1.13 28.24
C ILE A 52 -17.93 1.18 29.59
N GLN A 53 -18.72 1.11 30.64
CA GLN A 53 -18.19 0.81 31.96
C GLN A 53 -17.65 -0.62 31.96
N PHE A 54 -16.34 -0.73 31.71
CA PHE A 54 -15.68 -2.01 31.77
C PHE A 54 -15.61 -2.49 33.23
N THR A 55 -16.22 -3.63 33.49
CA THR A 55 -15.99 -4.36 34.74
C THR A 55 -14.65 -5.10 34.75
N PHE A 56 -13.94 -5.09 33.61
CA PHE A 56 -12.64 -5.72 33.41
C PHE A 56 -11.54 -4.66 33.26
N ASP A 57 -10.28 -5.06 33.46
CA ASP A 57 -9.15 -4.21 33.11
C ASP A 57 -9.13 -3.99 31.59
N ARG A 58 -9.44 -2.75 31.19
CA ARG A 58 -9.50 -2.35 29.78
C ARG A 58 -8.16 -2.60 29.08
N LYS A 59 -7.03 -2.39 29.76
CA LYS A 59 -5.69 -2.57 29.18
C LYS A 59 -5.43 -4.05 28.87
N GLU A 60 -5.77 -4.93 29.83
CA GLU A 60 -5.61 -6.36 29.65
C GLU A 60 -6.51 -6.89 28.54
N VAL A 61 -7.79 -6.48 28.50
CA VAL A 61 -8.72 -6.89 27.44
C VAL A 61 -8.27 -6.39 26.07
N SER A 62 -7.85 -5.13 25.96
CA SER A 62 -7.30 -4.58 24.73
C SER A 62 -6.08 -5.36 24.25
N TYR A 63 -5.14 -5.62 25.15
CA TYR A 63 -3.94 -6.40 24.84
C TYR A 63 -4.29 -7.78 24.30
N ASN A 64 -5.20 -8.49 24.95
CA ASN A 64 -5.61 -9.83 24.53
C ASN A 64 -6.29 -9.83 23.16
N VAL A 65 -7.15 -8.85 22.88
CA VAL A 65 -7.84 -8.73 21.59
C VAL A 65 -6.85 -8.43 20.46
N TYR A 66 -6.05 -7.38 20.58
CA TYR A 66 -5.08 -6.99 19.55
C TYR A 66 -4.03 -8.07 19.30
N SER A 67 -3.43 -8.61 20.36
CA SER A 67 -2.43 -9.67 20.25
C SER A 67 -2.99 -10.91 19.58
N SER A 68 -4.23 -11.29 19.91
CA SER A 68 -4.90 -12.43 19.29
C SER A 68 -5.18 -12.20 17.81
N VAL A 69 -5.66 -11.01 17.44
CA VAL A 69 -5.90 -10.68 16.03
C VAL A 69 -4.60 -10.71 15.24
N LEU A 70 -3.56 -10.00 15.69
CA LEU A 70 -2.28 -9.92 14.99
C LEU A 70 -1.58 -11.27 14.89
N ALA A 71 -1.65 -12.10 15.93
CA ALA A 71 -1.00 -13.41 15.96
C ALA A 71 -1.71 -14.45 15.07
N ASN A 72 -3.05 -14.38 14.96
CA ASN A 72 -3.84 -15.45 14.36
C ASN A 72 -4.43 -15.12 12.97
N PHE A 73 -4.41 -13.87 12.54
CA PHE A 73 -5.01 -13.47 11.25
C PHE A 73 -4.48 -14.30 10.07
N TYR A 74 -3.18 -14.56 10.04
CA TYR A 74 -2.50 -15.36 9.02
C TYR A 74 -2.18 -16.80 9.47
N ASN A 75 -2.88 -17.36 10.43
CA ASN A 75 -2.57 -18.68 10.95
C ASN A 75 -2.66 -19.79 9.90
N HIS A 76 -3.55 -19.61 8.92
CA HIS A 76 -3.75 -20.52 7.78
C HIS A 76 -2.62 -20.47 6.74
N ILE A 77 -1.73 -19.49 6.75
CA ILE A 77 -0.61 -19.38 5.82
C ILE A 77 0.58 -20.17 6.38
N PRO A 78 1.19 -21.11 5.62
CA PRO A 78 2.27 -21.93 6.16
C PRO A 78 3.62 -21.22 6.26
N LYS A 79 3.82 -20.08 5.56
CA LYS A 79 5.11 -19.37 5.53
C LYS A 79 5.39 -18.66 6.86
N PRO A 80 6.67 -18.62 7.32
CA PRO A 80 7.03 -18.04 8.63
C PRO A 80 7.03 -16.52 8.67
N VAL A 81 7.25 -15.85 7.53
CA VAL A 81 7.30 -14.39 7.42
C VAL A 81 6.11 -13.90 6.60
N ILE A 82 5.34 -13.01 7.19
CA ILE A 82 4.16 -12.41 6.57
C ILE A 82 4.40 -10.92 6.39
N LEU A 83 4.14 -10.40 5.19
CA LEU A 83 3.98 -8.96 4.95
C LEU A 83 2.51 -8.68 4.65
N ASP A 84 1.82 -8.06 5.59
CA ASP A 84 0.45 -7.60 5.39
C ASP A 84 0.44 -6.33 4.55
N LYS A 85 -0.28 -6.36 3.43
CA LYS A 85 -0.36 -5.23 2.51
C LYS A 85 -1.57 -4.35 2.83
N HIS A 86 -1.30 -3.17 3.39
CA HIS A 86 -2.32 -2.15 3.64
C HIS A 86 -1.71 -0.74 3.66
N ARG A 87 -2.37 0.25 3.04
CA ARG A 87 -1.81 1.59 2.83
C ARG A 87 -1.62 2.41 4.10
N PHE A 88 -2.37 2.09 5.15
CA PHE A 88 -2.43 2.90 6.37
C PHE A 88 -1.59 2.36 7.53
N TRP A 89 -0.67 1.42 7.28
CA TRP A 89 0.18 0.88 8.33
C TRP A 89 1.04 1.94 9.03
N GLY A 90 1.45 3.00 8.32
CA GLY A 90 2.20 4.09 8.94
C GLY A 90 1.48 4.71 10.12
N LYS A 91 0.18 5.03 9.98
CA LYS A 91 -0.65 5.57 11.07
C LYS A 91 -0.95 4.54 12.17
N ASN A 92 -0.94 3.26 11.85
CA ASN A 92 -1.23 2.18 12.81
C ASN A 92 0.00 1.74 13.61
N LEU A 93 1.20 2.29 13.35
CA LEU A 93 2.43 1.89 14.04
C LEU A 93 2.36 2.06 15.55
N ASP A 94 1.74 3.14 16.02
CA ASP A 94 1.57 3.40 17.46
C ASP A 94 0.81 2.27 18.16
N THR A 95 -0.20 1.76 17.49
CA THR A 95 -1.04 0.68 18.01
C THR A 95 -0.32 -0.66 17.90
N VAL A 96 0.17 -1.02 16.70
CA VAL A 96 0.73 -2.37 16.51
C VAL A 96 2.02 -2.62 17.30
N GLN A 97 2.85 -1.60 17.52
CA GLN A 97 4.09 -1.75 18.32
C GLN A 97 3.83 -2.25 19.76
N MET A 98 2.65 -1.97 20.30
CA MET A 98 2.29 -2.36 21.67
C MET A 98 1.90 -3.84 21.77
N PHE A 99 1.51 -4.45 20.66
CA PHE A 99 0.88 -5.77 20.66
C PHE A 99 1.61 -6.81 19.81
N LEU A 100 2.57 -6.38 18.97
CA LEU A 100 3.42 -7.31 18.23
C LEU A 100 4.49 -7.92 19.14
N SER A 101 4.78 -9.19 18.93
CA SER A 101 5.88 -9.88 19.59
C SER A 101 7.27 -9.52 19.04
N ASN A 102 7.29 -8.94 17.82
CA ASN A 102 8.50 -8.47 17.14
C ASN A 102 8.42 -6.97 16.88
N LYS A 103 9.58 -6.34 16.64
CA LYS A 103 9.65 -4.94 16.23
C LYS A 103 8.90 -4.76 14.91
N PRO A 104 7.94 -3.82 14.82
CA PRO A 104 7.23 -3.59 13.58
C PRO A 104 8.19 -3.04 12.51
N LYS A 105 8.07 -3.55 11.28
CA LYS A 105 8.80 -3.06 10.11
C LYS A 105 7.82 -2.87 8.95
N ILE A 106 7.91 -1.72 8.28
CA ILE A 106 7.12 -1.39 7.11
C ILE A 106 8.06 -1.23 5.91
N VAL A 107 7.81 -1.98 4.84
CA VAL A 107 8.33 -1.65 3.52
C VAL A 107 7.30 -0.79 2.82
N ALA A 108 7.64 0.45 2.50
CA ALA A 108 6.73 1.40 1.89
C ALA A 108 7.17 1.76 0.47
N THR A 109 6.30 1.48 -0.50
CA THR A 109 6.56 1.88 -1.89
C THR A 109 6.15 3.31 -2.12
N TYR A 110 7.00 4.08 -2.81
CA TYR A 110 6.66 5.44 -3.22
C TYR A 110 7.02 5.70 -4.69
N ARG A 111 6.42 6.73 -5.23
CA ARG A 111 6.62 7.21 -6.58
C ARG A 111 6.24 8.68 -6.62
N SER A 112 6.85 9.48 -7.52
CA SER A 112 6.47 10.87 -7.72
C SER A 112 4.94 11.03 -7.85
N ILE A 113 4.36 11.95 -7.09
CA ILE A 113 2.91 12.14 -7.05
C ILE A 113 2.33 12.45 -8.44
N PRO A 114 2.93 13.33 -9.26
CA PRO A 114 2.50 13.50 -10.64
C PRO A 114 2.47 12.20 -11.45
N GLU A 115 3.46 11.30 -11.27
CA GLU A 115 3.48 10.00 -11.96
C GLU A 115 2.39 9.05 -11.44
N VAL A 116 2.08 9.08 -10.14
CA VAL A 116 0.97 8.31 -9.53
C VAL A 116 -0.36 8.74 -10.16
N LEU A 117 -0.65 10.05 -10.18
CA LEU A 117 -1.87 10.62 -10.74
C LEU A 117 -1.99 10.31 -12.24
N THR A 118 -0.90 10.47 -12.97
CA THR A 118 -0.81 10.10 -14.40
C THR A 118 -1.13 8.63 -14.62
N SER A 119 -0.60 7.73 -13.77
CA SER A 119 -0.86 6.30 -13.88
C SER A 119 -2.34 5.93 -13.68
N TYR A 120 -3.03 6.62 -12.75
CA TYR A 120 -4.48 6.44 -12.56
C TYR A 120 -5.27 6.93 -13.75
N ILE A 121 -5.01 8.16 -14.20
CA ILE A 121 -5.75 8.77 -15.31
C ILE A 121 -5.54 7.99 -16.60
N SER A 122 -4.31 7.57 -16.89
CA SER A 122 -4.02 6.71 -18.05
C SER A 122 -4.74 5.36 -18.00
N LEU A 123 -4.97 4.83 -16.79
CA LEU A 123 -5.78 3.62 -16.62
C LEU A 123 -7.25 3.90 -16.96
N ILE A 124 -7.82 4.98 -16.43
CA ILE A 124 -9.19 5.41 -16.72
C ILE A 124 -9.39 5.62 -18.23
N GLU A 125 -8.46 6.29 -18.89
CA GLU A 125 -8.53 6.54 -20.32
C GLU A 125 -8.48 5.27 -21.17
N ARG A 126 -7.75 4.25 -20.72
CA ARG A 126 -7.73 2.93 -21.39
C ARG A 126 -9.01 2.13 -21.19
N THR A 127 -9.68 2.34 -20.06
CA THR A 127 -10.94 1.67 -19.70
C THR A 127 -12.16 2.55 -19.89
N GLN A 128 -12.07 3.56 -20.74
CA GLN A 128 -13.08 4.62 -20.93
C GLN A 128 -14.50 4.14 -21.31
N HIS A 129 -14.64 2.89 -21.73
CA HIS A 129 -15.95 2.27 -22.00
C HIS A 129 -16.60 1.68 -20.74
N GLU A 130 -15.90 1.64 -19.61
CA GLU A 130 -16.37 1.15 -18.34
C GLU A 130 -16.74 2.35 -17.44
N ASN A 131 -17.85 2.24 -16.71
CA ASN A 131 -18.16 3.20 -15.67
C ASN A 131 -17.17 3.03 -14.51
N ASN A 132 -16.23 3.96 -14.36
CA ASN A 132 -15.32 3.94 -13.24
C ASN A 132 -15.86 4.80 -12.09
N PHE A 133 -15.55 4.38 -10.86
CA PHE A 133 -16.06 5.03 -9.65
C PHE A 133 -15.61 6.50 -9.51
N ILE A 134 -14.48 6.90 -10.08
CA ILE A 134 -13.96 8.28 -10.01
C ILE A 134 -14.88 9.20 -10.81
N ASP A 135 -15.18 8.84 -12.04
CA ASP A 135 -16.09 9.63 -12.91
C ASP A 135 -17.52 9.64 -12.38
N GLU A 136 -17.97 8.54 -11.75
CA GLU A 136 -19.27 8.49 -11.07
C GLU A 136 -19.37 9.49 -9.92
N HIS A 137 -18.32 9.60 -9.10
CA HIS A 137 -18.30 10.58 -8.00
C HIS A 137 -18.24 12.01 -8.53
N LEU A 138 -17.45 12.28 -9.58
CA LEU A 138 -17.44 13.60 -10.21
C LEU A 138 -18.84 13.98 -10.72
N ARG A 139 -19.58 13.05 -11.34
CA ARG A 139 -20.97 13.29 -11.76
C ARG A 139 -21.91 13.57 -10.58
N LYS A 140 -21.79 12.80 -9.49
CA LYS A 140 -22.59 13.01 -8.26
C LYS A 140 -22.33 14.38 -7.64
N ASP A 141 -21.10 14.85 -7.70
CA ASP A 141 -20.69 16.16 -7.19
C ASP A 141 -20.94 17.32 -8.19
N ASN A 142 -21.57 17.02 -9.34
CA ASN A 142 -21.80 17.97 -10.45
C ASN A 142 -20.52 18.62 -11.00
N LEU A 143 -19.40 17.91 -10.96
CA LEU A 143 -18.13 18.36 -11.48
C LEU A 143 -17.90 17.86 -12.91
N PRO A 144 -17.30 18.69 -13.81
CA PRO A 144 -16.93 18.26 -15.14
C PRO A 144 -15.93 17.09 -15.11
N ILE A 145 -16.10 16.12 -16.01
CA ILE A 145 -15.18 15.00 -16.17
C ILE A 145 -13.97 15.50 -16.98
N THR A 146 -12.96 15.99 -16.28
CA THR A 146 -11.69 16.44 -16.82
C THR A 146 -10.53 15.79 -16.09
N ASN A 147 -9.35 15.71 -16.70
CA ASN A 147 -8.17 15.16 -16.03
C ASN A 147 -7.75 15.98 -14.82
N ASN A 148 -8.01 17.29 -14.80
CA ASN A 148 -7.78 18.12 -13.62
C ASN A 148 -8.67 17.70 -12.45
N ASN A 149 -9.97 17.54 -12.67
CA ASN A 149 -10.89 17.11 -11.60
C ASN A 149 -10.65 15.66 -11.18
N ARG A 150 -10.29 14.78 -12.12
CA ARG A 150 -9.85 13.41 -11.80
C ARG A 150 -8.58 13.43 -10.92
N ALA A 151 -7.57 14.23 -11.28
CA ALA A 151 -6.34 14.34 -10.52
C ALA A 151 -6.60 14.84 -9.10
N GLU A 152 -7.42 15.88 -8.93
CA GLU A 152 -7.78 16.40 -7.61
C GLU A 152 -8.56 15.36 -6.78
N TYR A 153 -9.52 14.70 -7.38
CA TYR A 153 -10.30 13.66 -6.70
C TYR A 153 -9.41 12.49 -6.25
N ILE A 154 -8.55 11.98 -7.16
CA ILE A 154 -7.62 10.89 -6.86
C ILE A 154 -6.64 11.31 -5.76
N TRP A 155 -6.08 12.51 -5.84
CA TRP A 155 -5.21 13.04 -4.79
C TRP A 155 -5.94 13.05 -3.44
N ARG A 156 -7.08 13.73 -3.39
CA ARG A 156 -7.80 13.98 -2.14
C ARG A 156 -8.23 12.70 -1.42
N TYR A 157 -8.75 11.73 -2.14
CA TYR A 157 -9.41 10.58 -1.55
C TYR A 157 -8.56 9.29 -1.55
N TYR A 158 -7.55 9.20 -2.39
CA TYR A 158 -6.77 7.96 -2.53
C TYR A 158 -5.28 8.14 -2.25
N VAL A 159 -4.67 9.24 -2.68
CA VAL A 159 -3.23 9.43 -2.57
C VAL A 159 -2.87 10.14 -1.28
N ALA A 160 -3.49 11.28 -0.98
CA ALA A 160 -3.16 12.08 0.21
C ALA A 160 -3.32 11.30 1.54
N PRO A 161 -4.39 10.52 1.77
CA PRO A 161 -4.49 9.73 3.00
C PRO A 161 -3.38 8.68 3.14
N SER A 162 -2.98 8.06 2.02
CA SER A 162 -1.86 7.09 1.99
C SER A 162 -0.52 7.78 2.20
N TYR A 163 -0.33 8.95 1.57
CA TYR A 163 0.83 9.81 1.73
C TYR A 163 1.01 10.25 3.19
N GLU A 164 -0.04 10.79 3.82
CA GLU A 164 -0.02 11.19 5.22
C GLU A 164 0.34 10.02 6.15
N SER A 165 -0.21 8.84 5.89
CA SER A 165 0.13 7.65 6.65
C SER A 165 1.61 7.27 6.50
N MET A 166 2.14 7.31 5.29
CA MET A 166 3.54 7.03 5.01
C MET A 166 4.46 8.08 5.67
N ILE A 167 4.15 9.36 5.53
CA ILE A 167 4.93 10.46 6.15
C ILE A 167 4.92 10.35 7.67
N TYR A 168 3.77 10.04 8.27
CA TYR A 168 3.71 9.81 9.72
C TYR A 168 4.68 8.71 10.17
N GLY A 169 4.67 7.57 9.48
CA GLY A 169 5.57 6.46 9.78
C GLY A 169 7.04 6.84 9.65
N ILE A 170 7.43 7.49 8.54
CA ILE A 170 8.80 7.92 8.28
C ILE A 170 9.27 8.95 9.33
N THR A 171 8.41 9.90 9.67
CA THR A 171 8.77 11.00 10.58
C THR A 171 8.91 10.50 12.02
N LYS A 172 8.00 9.65 12.46
CA LYS A 172 7.94 9.21 13.86
C LYS A 172 8.81 7.99 14.14
N TYR A 173 8.94 7.10 13.15
CA TYR A 173 9.62 5.81 13.26
C TYR A 173 10.56 5.54 12.07
N PRO A 174 11.56 6.41 11.82
CA PRO A 174 12.39 6.31 10.62
C PRO A 174 13.11 4.95 10.48
N GLU A 175 13.51 4.35 11.59
CA GLU A 175 14.17 3.04 11.60
C GLU A 175 13.22 1.84 11.39
N TRP A 176 11.92 2.06 11.39
CA TRP A 176 10.91 1.01 11.17
C TRP A 176 10.31 1.06 9.77
N VAL A 177 10.68 2.06 8.98
CA VAL A 177 10.15 2.25 7.62
C VAL A 177 11.28 2.25 6.61
N HIS A 178 11.24 1.31 5.68
CA HIS A 178 12.13 1.26 4.53
C HIS A 178 11.38 1.71 3.28
N LEU A 179 11.91 2.73 2.60
CA LEU A 179 11.31 3.25 1.37
C LEU A 179 11.86 2.56 0.14
N VAL A 180 10.96 2.10 -0.73
CA VAL A 180 11.29 1.55 -2.05
C VAL A 180 10.73 2.47 -3.12
N GLU A 181 11.61 3.17 -3.82
CA GLU A 181 11.21 4.02 -4.94
C GLU A 181 10.95 3.17 -6.18
N TYR A 182 9.77 3.38 -6.81
CA TYR A 182 9.33 2.60 -7.96
C TYR A 182 10.31 2.57 -9.12
N ASN A 183 10.89 3.73 -9.47
CA ASN A 183 11.82 3.82 -10.60
C ASN A 183 13.12 3.06 -10.32
N ASN A 184 13.61 3.06 -9.07
CA ASN A 184 14.77 2.30 -8.65
C ASN A 184 14.47 0.79 -8.65
N LEU A 185 13.30 0.40 -8.14
CA LEU A 185 12.87 -1.00 -8.18
C LEU A 185 12.81 -1.56 -9.61
N VAL A 186 12.33 -0.76 -10.56
CA VAL A 186 12.26 -1.20 -11.97
C VAL A 186 13.63 -1.20 -12.64
N LYS A 187 14.52 -0.26 -12.29
CA LYS A 187 15.84 -0.12 -12.89
C LYS A 187 16.87 -1.11 -12.34
N ASN A 188 16.88 -1.29 -11.02
CA ASN A 188 17.85 -2.10 -10.30
C ASN A 188 17.15 -3.08 -9.34
N PRO A 189 16.30 -3.99 -9.85
CA PRO A 189 15.35 -4.72 -9.01
C PRO A 189 16.01 -5.60 -7.96
N GLN A 190 17.09 -6.33 -8.30
CA GLN A 190 17.76 -7.20 -7.33
C GLN A 190 18.45 -6.40 -6.21
N GLU A 191 19.03 -5.26 -6.56
CA GLU A 191 19.67 -4.39 -5.56
C GLU A 191 18.62 -3.85 -4.56
N GLU A 192 17.49 -3.36 -5.06
CA GLU A 192 16.41 -2.87 -4.19
C GLU A 192 15.81 -3.97 -3.33
N LEU A 193 15.64 -5.18 -3.88
CA LEU A 193 15.16 -6.33 -3.10
C LEU A 193 16.17 -6.76 -2.02
N ASN A 194 17.47 -6.71 -2.30
CA ASN A 194 18.49 -7.01 -1.31
C ASN A 194 18.44 -6.04 -0.12
N LYS A 195 18.19 -4.74 -0.36
CA LYS A 195 17.97 -3.75 0.71
C LYS A 195 16.73 -4.08 1.55
N VAL A 196 15.67 -4.54 0.88
CA VAL A 196 14.45 -4.98 1.58
C VAL A 196 14.71 -6.22 2.43
N TYR A 197 15.41 -7.22 1.92
CA TYR A 197 15.77 -8.42 2.69
C TYR A 197 16.65 -8.08 3.89
N GLU A 198 17.65 -7.23 3.71
CA GLU A 198 18.50 -6.73 4.79
C GLU A 198 17.67 -6.00 5.86
N PHE A 199 16.81 -5.07 5.45
CA PHE A 199 15.93 -4.34 6.36
C PHE A 199 15.00 -5.28 7.14
N LEU A 200 14.45 -6.29 6.49
CA LEU A 200 13.58 -7.28 7.14
C LEU A 200 14.36 -8.33 7.96
N GLU A 201 15.70 -8.32 7.91
CA GLU A 201 16.58 -9.31 8.56
C GLU A 201 16.28 -10.74 8.07
N ILE A 202 16.06 -10.89 6.78
CA ILE A 202 15.75 -12.16 6.11
C ILE A 202 16.91 -12.51 5.16
N PRO A 203 17.25 -13.78 4.98
CA PRO A 203 18.24 -14.18 3.99
C PRO A 203 17.91 -13.63 2.59
N SER A 204 18.92 -13.20 1.85
CA SER A 204 18.74 -12.73 0.49
C SER A 204 18.26 -13.85 -0.43
N HIS A 205 17.48 -13.48 -1.45
CA HIS A 205 16.98 -14.39 -2.48
C HIS A 205 17.30 -13.84 -3.86
N THR A 206 17.68 -14.71 -4.79
CA THR A 206 17.86 -14.33 -6.20
C THR A 206 16.51 -14.40 -6.91
N ASN A 207 15.99 -13.25 -7.29
CA ASN A 207 14.67 -13.13 -7.90
C ASN A 207 14.71 -13.27 -9.43
N THR A 208 13.58 -13.70 -9.99
CA THR A 208 13.33 -13.72 -11.44
C THR A 208 12.55 -12.48 -11.85
N PHE A 209 13.01 -11.80 -12.92
CA PHE A 209 12.41 -10.55 -13.40
C PHE A 209 11.75 -10.69 -14.77
N HIS A 210 11.55 -11.91 -15.21
CA HIS A 210 10.83 -12.27 -16.44
C HIS A 210 9.64 -13.16 -16.08
N ASN A 211 8.55 -13.02 -16.81
CA ASN A 211 7.30 -13.75 -16.57
C ASN A 211 6.82 -13.64 -15.11
N ILE A 212 6.85 -12.40 -14.60
CA ILE A 212 6.42 -12.12 -13.23
C ILE A 212 4.91 -12.34 -13.14
N GLU A 213 4.51 -13.27 -12.29
CA GLU A 213 3.12 -13.55 -11.99
C GLU A 213 2.61 -12.65 -10.86
N ASN A 214 1.30 -12.33 -10.89
CA ASN A 214 0.67 -11.62 -9.77
C ASN A 214 0.45 -12.61 -8.61
N ALA A 215 1.48 -12.79 -7.79
CA ALA A 215 1.44 -13.69 -6.64
C ALA A 215 0.72 -13.11 -5.40
N CYS A 216 0.25 -11.86 -5.48
CA CYS A 216 -0.53 -11.24 -4.40
C CYS A 216 -2.03 -11.56 -4.46
N GLY A 217 -2.45 -12.47 -5.33
CA GLY A 217 -3.85 -12.87 -5.51
C GLY A 217 -4.65 -11.97 -6.45
N GLU A 218 -5.81 -12.47 -6.84
CA GLU A 218 -6.72 -11.73 -7.72
C GLU A 218 -7.32 -10.52 -6.98
N GLN A 219 -7.26 -9.38 -7.64
CA GLN A 219 -7.96 -8.18 -7.22
C GLN A 219 -9.18 -8.01 -8.13
N LYS A 220 -10.32 -7.67 -7.55
CA LYS A 220 -11.57 -7.45 -8.31
C LYS A 220 -11.62 -6.05 -8.91
N ASP A 221 -10.67 -5.74 -9.76
CA ASP A 221 -10.52 -4.40 -10.38
C ASP A 221 -11.73 -3.99 -11.22
N GLU A 222 -12.44 -4.97 -11.79
CA GLU A 222 -13.63 -4.77 -12.61
C GLU A 222 -14.81 -4.23 -11.80
N GLU A 223 -14.94 -4.61 -10.52
CA GLU A 223 -15.97 -4.09 -9.62
C GLU A 223 -15.82 -2.57 -9.37
N TRP A 224 -14.61 -2.04 -9.58
CA TRP A 224 -14.28 -0.62 -9.44
C TRP A 224 -14.31 0.13 -10.78
N GLY A 225 -14.59 -0.59 -11.89
CA GLY A 225 -14.50 -0.03 -13.25
C GLY A 225 -13.08 0.41 -13.61
N LEU A 226 -12.06 -0.20 -13.01
CA LEU A 226 -10.65 0.08 -13.24
C LEU A 226 -9.90 -1.21 -13.59
N LYS A 227 -10.33 -1.89 -14.61
CA LYS A 227 -9.71 -3.13 -15.09
C LYS A 227 -8.19 -2.97 -15.26
N GLY A 228 -7.43 -3.87 -14.65
CA GLY A 228 -5.97 -3.87 -14.68
C GLY A 228 -5.32 -2.89 -13.70
N LEU A 229 -6.04 -2.44 -12.67
CA LEU A 229 -5.47 -1.63 -11.58
C LEU A 229 -4.29 -2.34 -10.89
N HIS A 230 -4.38 -3.66 -10.73
CA HIS A 230 -3.37 -4.49 -10.08
C HIS A 230 -2.61 -5.40 -11.05
N ASP A 231 -2.74 -5.17 -12.36
CA ASP A 231 -1.99 -5.94 -13.35
C ASP A 231 -0.47 -5.73 -13.19
N ILE A 232 0.25 -6.83 -13.25
CA ILE A 232 1.70 -6.86 -13.35
C ILE A 232 2.08 -7.21 -14.79
N ARG A 233 3.06 -6.50 -15.31
CA ARG A 233 3.62 -6.83 -16.62
C ARG A 233 4.58 -8.01 -16.49
N PRO A 234 4.60 -8.91 -17.47
CA PRO A 234 5.49 -10.07 -17.44
C PRO A 234 6.99 -9.69 -17.31
N ASN A 235 7.36 -8.52 -17.85
CA ASN A 235 8.73 -8.02 -17.78
C ASN A 235 8.75 -6.63 -17.13
N LEU A 236 9.81 -6.39 -16.35
CA LEU A 236 10.03 -5.06 -15.78
C LEU A 236 10.29 -4.05 -16.90
N SER A 237 9.43 -3.08 -17.01
CA SER A 237 9.62 -1.96 -17.94
C SER A 237 9.04 -0.70 -17.35
N LYS A 238 9.83 0.38 -17.38
CA LYS A 238 9.31 1.71 -17.06
C LYS A 238 8.40 2.14 -18.20
N ILE A 239 7.10 2.29 -17.91
CA ILE A 239 6.19 3.01 -18.77
C ILE A 239 5.64 4.14 -17.94
N SER A 240 6.06 5.33 -18.26
CA SER A 240 5.45 6.55 -17.78
C SER A 240 5.12 7.40 -18.98
N GLN A 241 3.85 7.80 -19.08
CA GLN A 241 3.50 8.96 -19.89
C GLN A 241 4.11 10.17 -19.19
N ASN A 242 4.44 11.20 -19.95
CA ASN A 242 4.88 12.46 -19.37
C ASN A 242 3.71 13.08 -18.57
N PRO A 243 3.86 13.32 -17.25
CA PRO A 243 2.79 13.89 -16.44
C PRO A 243 2.23 15.21 -16.97
N ILE A 244 3.06 16.05 -17.60
CA ILE A 244 2.62 17.33 -18.19
C ILE A 244 1.55 17.12 -19.25
N ASP A 245 1.66 16.05 -20.05
CA ASP A 245 0.74 15.78 -21.15
C ASP A 245 -0.62 15.25 -20.66
N VAL A 246 -0.66 14.63 -19.47
CA VAL A 246 -1.86 13.99 -18.92
C VAL A 246 -2.58 14.87 -17.91
N ILE A 247 -1.85 15.47 -16.96
CA ILE A 247 -2.45 16.27 -15.88
C ILE A 247 -2.16 17.77 -15.99
N GLY A 248 -1.39 18.18 -16.99
CA GLY A 248 -1.03 19.57 -17.23
C GLY A 248 0.09 20.12 -16.33
N LYS A 249 0.77 21.17 -16.82
CA LYS A 249 1.94 21.75 -16.16
C LYS A 249 1.64 22.32 -14.75
N GLU A 250 0.46 22.88 -14.56
CA GLU A 250 0.05 23.43 -13.26
C GLU A 250 -0.09 22.34 -12.20
N ASN A 251 -0.81 21.26 -12.52
CA ASN A 251 -0.96 20.14 -11.59
C ASN A 251 0.39 19.48 -11.28
N VAL A 252 1.26 19.31 -12.28
CA VAL A 252 2.61 18.83 -12.01
C VAL A 252 3.32 19.73 -11.00
N LYS A 253 3.27 21.05 -11.16
CA LYS A 253 3.89 22.00 -10.23
C LYS A 253 3.27 21.93 -8.83
N ILE A 254 1.96 21.72 -8.72
CA ILE A 254 1.27 21.62 -7.43
C ILE A 254 1.68 20.35 -6.71
N TYR A 255 1.57 19.20 -7.40
CA TYR A 255 1.73 17.88 -6.77
C TYR A 255 3.18 17.46 -6.58
N SER A 256 4.14 17.99 -7.37
CA SER A 256 5.57 17.76 -7.12
C SER A 256 6.07 18.32 -5.78
N LYS A 257 5.30 19.18 -5.11
CA LYS A 257 5.65 19.66 -3.77
C LYS A 257 5.53 18.58 -2.69
N PHE A 258 4.87 17.48 -3.01
CA PHE A 258 4.70 16.32 -2.13
C PHE A 258 5.65 15.16 -2.48
N ASP A 259 6.53 15.34 -3.45
CA ASP A 259 7.56 14.34 -3.75
C ASP A 259 8.59 14.26 -2.61
N LEU A 260 9.11 13.04 -2.35
CA LEU A 260 10.10 12.75 -1.30
C LEU A 260 11.52 12.90 -1.82
#